data_63fef0e7d389bd842fa6062159714a4e
#
_entry.id   63fef0e7d389bd842fa6062159714a4e
#
_cell.length_a   1.000
_cell.length_b   1.000
_cell.length_c   1.000
_cell.angle_alpha   90.00
_cell.angle_beta   90.00
_cell.angle_gamma   90.00
#
_symmetry.space_group_name_H-M   'P 1'
#
loop_
_entity.id
_entity.type
_entity.pdbx_description
1 polymer ?
#
loop_
_entity_poly.entity_id
_entity_poly.type
_entity_poly.pdbx_seq_one_letter_code
_entity_poly.pdbx_strand_id
1 'polypeptide(L)'
;MPEIELYESPDGAIRLEVHTDDETVWLTQAQMAELFGVNRDTIGEHLQNIYADGELARGATTEDFPVVRQEGARMVRRSLEHFNLDAVLSVGYRVRSASATQFRRWASEVLRRYIMKGSATNERRLKELGVLTDILATSHDENLSGLSDVMRRYTQDFDLLNSYDRGTFDETAGTTPAWSLNLSAAREAIAIVRSQFPNDELFGAERGDGLSTVLDQIEQSSFGQPLYPTVEDRAAHLIYFTVKNHPLSDGNKRSAVALASYYLAKNGAAPLPENTLAALTLVTAASGPEQKDQIVGVLRTVLTKNK
;
A
#
# COMPACT_ATOMS: atom_id res chain seq x y z
N MET A 1 -14.00 -22.25 1.20
CA MET A 1 -15.45 -22.23 0.93
C MET A 1 -15.81 -20.78 0.71
N PRO A 2 -16.54 -20.42 -0.32
CA PRO A 2 -16.94 -19.03 -0.50
C PRO A 2 -17.73 -18.55 0.72
N GLU A 3 -17.39 -17.38 1.20
CA GLU A 3 -18.11 -16.70 2.27
C GLU A 3 -19.31 -15.98 1.70
N ILE A 4 -20.36 -15.77 2.51
CA ILE A 4 -21.52 -14.98 2.11
C ILE A 4 -21.36 -13.60 2.72
N GLU A 5 -21.23 -12.58 1.88
CA GLU A 5 -21.16 -11.18 2.29
C GLU A 5 -22.44 -10.43 1.88
N LEU A 6 -22.81 -9.42 2.65
CA LEU A 6 -23.90 -8.51 2.33
C LEU A 6 -23.38 -7.33 1.52
N TYR A 7 -23.72 -7.27 0.23
CA TYR A 7 -23.47 -6.08 -0.58
C TYR A 7 -24.60 -5.06 -0.41
N GLU A 8 -24.24 -3.81 -0.15
CA GLU A 8 -25.17 -2.68 -0.10
C GLU A 8 -24.74 -1.61 -1.11
N SER A 9 -25.69 -1.15 -1.95
CA SER A 9 -25.40 -0.05 -2.89
C SER A 9 -25.12 1.26 -2.16
N PRO A 10 -24.35 2.21 -2.77
CA PRO A 10 -24.01 3.48 -2.12
C PRO A 10 -25.19 4.33 -1.69
N ASP A 11 -26.36 4.14 -2.29
CA ASP A 11 -27.64 4.81 -1.96
C ASP A 11 -28.52 3.98 -1.01
N GLY A 12 -28.06 2.80 -0.55
CA GLY A 12 -28.79 1.90 0.33
C GLY A 12 -30.01 1.23 -0.29
N ALA A 13 -30.24 1.42 -1.60
CA ALA A 13 -31.44 0.93 -2.28
C ALA A 13 -31.39 -0.58 -2.60
N ILE A 14 -30.19 -1.16 -2.70
CA ILE A 14 -29.97 -2.56 -3.07
C ILE A 14 -29.13 -3.22 -1.98
N ARG A 15 -29.64 -4.36 -1.47
CA ARG A 15 -28.93 -5.24 -0.53
C ARG A 15 -28.95 -6.65 -1.08
N LEU A 16 -27.78 -7.21 -1.35
CA LEU A 16 -27.61 -8.54 -1.92
C LEU A 16 -26.69 -9.39 -1.07
N GLU A 17 -27.09 -10.63 -0.81
CA GLU A 17 -26.16 -11.65 -0.29
C GLU A 17 -25.32 -12.16 -1.47
N VAL A 18 -24.03 -11.92 -1.45
CA VAL A 18 -23.11 -12.32 -2.51
C VAL A 18 -22.14 -13.37 -1.98
N HIS A 19 -21.83 -14.36 -2.80
CA HIS A 19 -20.75 -15.28 -2.49
C HIS A 19 -19.43 -14.62 -2.86
N THR A 20 -18.49 -14.57 -1.93
CA THR A 20 -17.13 -14.06 -2.14
C THR A 20 -16.14 -15.18 -1.93
N ASP A 21 -15.10 -15.22 -2.74
CA ASP A 21 -13.86 -15.93 -2.47
C ASP A 21 -12.70 -14.93 -2.53
N ASP A 22 -11.48 -15.39 -2.25
CA ASP A 22 -10.29 -14.53 -2.16
C ASP A 22 -9.99 -13.75 -3.45
N GLU A 23 -10.58 -14.13 -4.59
CA GLU A 23 -10.27 -13.58 -5.90
C GLU A 23 -11.46 -12.89 -6.60
N THR A 24 -12.72 -13.26 -6.30
CA THR A 24 -13.88 -12.75 -7.04
C THR A 24 -15.20 -12.78 -6.23
N VAL A 25 -16.20 -12.12 -6.79
CA VAL A 25 -17.58 -12.08 -6.28
C VAL A 25 -18.47 -12.89 -7.22
N TRP A 26 -19.36 -13.71 -6.69
CA TRP A 26 -20.24 -14.57 -7.42
C TRP A 26 -21.71 -14.15 -7.27
N LEU A 27 -22.40 -13.88 -8.38
CA LEU A 27 -23.82 -13.52 -8.40
C LEU A 27 -24.63 -14.45 -9.30
N THR A 28 -25.85 -14.72 -8.90
CA THR A 28 -26.85 -15.38 -9.75
C THR A 28 -27.42 -14.39 -10.77
N GLN A 29 -28.07 -14.89 -11.84
CA GLN A 29 -28.82 -14.03 -12.76
C GLN A 29 -29.90 -13.19 -12.07
N ALA A 30 -30.54 -13.72 -11.03
CA ALA A 30 -31.55 -12.99 -10.26
C ALA A 30 -30.95 -11.80 -9.51
N GLN A 31 -29.80 -12.00 -8.88
CA GLN A 31 -29.08 -10.94 -8.18
C GLN A 31 -28.54 -9.87 -9.15
N MET A 32 -28.05 -10.28 -10.32
CA MET A 32 -27.67 -9.31 -11.37
C MET A 32 -28.89 -8.52 -11.88
N ALA A 33 -30.03 -9.15 -12.02
CA ALA A 33 -31.28 -8.49 -12.44
C ALA A 33 -31.69 -7.41 -11.42
N GLU A 34 -31.59 -7.72 -10.12
CA GLU A 34 -31.82 -6.77 -9.03
C GLU A 34 -30.79 -5.65 -9.01
N LEU A 35 -29.49 -5.97 -9.11
CA LEU A 35 -28.37 -5.01 -9.14
C LEU A 35 -28.54 -3.98 -10.27
N PHE A 36 -28.93 -4.44 -11.45
CA PHE A 36 -29.05 -3.58 -12.63
C PHE A 36 -30.44 -3.04 -12.87
N GLY A 37 -31.44 -3.41 -12.06
CA GLY A 37 -32.81 -2.94 -12.17
C GLY A 37 -33.52 -3.38 -13.49
N VAL A 38 -33.28 -4.62 -13.92
CA VAL A 38 -33.86 -5.21 -15.13
C VAL A 38 -34.45 -6.59 -14.82
N ASN A 39 -35.16 -7.20 -15.78
CA ASN A 39 -35.67 -8.57 -15.59
C ASN A 39 -34.55 -9.62 -15.81
N ARG A 40 -34.77 -10.81 -15.27
CA ARG A 40 -33.82 -11.92 -15.34
C ARG A 40 -33.55 -12.37 -16.79
N ASP A 41 -34.58 -12.32 -17.66
CA ASP A 41 -34.45 -12.76 -19.05
C ASP A 41 -33.50 -11.85 -19.83
N THR A 42 -33.53 -10.53 -19.57
CA THR A 42 -32.56 -9.55 -20.12
C THR A 42 -31.12 -9.89 -19.72
N ILE A 43 -30.90 -10.28 -18.47
CA ILE A 43 -29.57 -10.73 -18.02
C ILE A 43 -29.14 -11.99 -18.77
N GLY A 44 -30.07 -12.96 -18.91
CA GLY A 44 -29.85 -14.20 -19.67
C GLY A 44 -29.45 -13.96 -21.11
N GLU A 45 -30.17 -13.07 -21.81
CA GLU A 45 -29.84 -12.67 -23.20
C GLU A 45 -28.46 -12.05 -23.31
N HIS A 46 -28.09 -11.14 -22.39
CA HIS A 46 -26.77 -10.54 -22.41
C HIS A 46 -25.67 -11.57 -22.16
N LEU A 47 -25.84 -12.48 -21.19
CA LEU A 47 -24.88 -13.55 -20.93
C LEU A 47 -24.71 -14.47 -22.14
N GLN A 48 -25.83 -14.86 -22.81
CA GLN A 48 -25.75 -15.67 -24.02
C GLN A 48 -24.96 -14.97 -25.12
N ASN A 49 -25.20 -13.69 -25.35
CA ASN A 49 -24.49 -12.91 -26.35
C ASN A 49 -22.98 -12.77 -26.00
N ILE A 50 -22.64 -12.52 -24.74
CA ILE A 50 -21.25 -12.44 -24.27
C ILE A 50 -20.49 -13.73 -24.59
N TYR A 51 -21.10 -14.88 -24.30
CA TYR A 51 -20.48 -16.17 -24.58
C TYR A 51 -20.45 -16.51 -26.07
N ALA A 52 -21.51 -16.16 -26.81
CA ALA A 52 -21.58 -16.39 -28.26
C ALA A 52 -20.58 -15.54 -29.04
N ASP A 53 -20.37 -14.30 -28.61
CA ASP A 53 -19.37 -13.35 -29.17
C ASP A 53 -17.93 -13.76 -28.81
N GLY A 54 -17.73 -14.73 -27.91
CA GLY A 54 -16.42 -15.14 -27.42
C GLY A 54 -15.74 -14.11 -26.54
N GLU A 55 -16.47 -13.12 -26.00
CA GLU A 55 -15.93 -12.11 -25.06
C GLU A 55 -15.44 -12.75 -23.77
N LEU A 56 -16.19 -13.74 -23.26
CA LEU A 56 -15.81 -14.52 -22.09
C LEU A 56 -16.01 -16.03 -22.37
N ALA A 57 -15.20 -16.85 -21.70
CA ALA A 57 -15.38 -18.30 -21.71
C ALA A 57 -16.32 -18.71 -20.56
N ARG A 58 -17.46 -19.36 -20.88
CA ARG A 58 -18.45 -19.75 -19.86
C ARG A 58 -17.83 -20.57 -18.72
N GLY A 59 -17.01 -21.58 -19.02
CA GLY A 59 -16.41 -22.44 -18.01
C GLY A 59 -15.41 -21.74 -17.08
N ALA A 60 -14.92 -20.54 -17.44
CA ALA A 60 -14.04 -19.74 -16.60
C ALA A 60 -14.79 -18.70 -15.75
N THR A 61 -16.07 -18.46 -16.03
CA THR A 61 -16.87 -17.38 -15.43
C THR A 61 -18.16 -17.86 -14.76
N THR A 62 -18.40 -19.18 -14.73
CA THR A 62 -19.57 -19.77 -14.07
C THR A 62 -19.18 -20.87 -13.11
N GLU A 63 -19.88 -20.92 -11.98
CA GLU A 63 -19.78 -21.99 -10.99
C GLU A 63 -21.14 -22.31 -10.37
N ASP A 64 -21.34 -23.57 -9.99
CA ASP A 64 -22.60 -24.07 -9.41
C ASP A 64 -22.47 -24.15 -7.88
N PHE A 65 -23.19 -23.29 -7.14
CA PHE A 65 -23.25 -23.37 -5.68
C PHE A 65 -24.56 -24.01 -5.19
N PRO A 66 -24.47 -24.89 -4.15
CA PRO A 66 -25.66 -25.49 -3.55
C PRO A 66 -26.38 -24.48 -2.67
N VAL A 67 -27.66 -24.23 -2.97
CA VAL A 67 -28.55 -23.38 -2.18
C VAL A 67 -29.66 -24.23 -1.57
N VAL A 68 -29.90 -24.04 -0.26
CA VAL A 68 -30.99 -24.70 0.46
C VAL A 68 -32.18 -23.76 0.52
N ARG A 69 -33.32 -24.12 -0.08
CA ARG A 69 -34.55 -23.33 -0.03
C ARG A 69 -35.69 -24.15 0.58
N GLN A 70 -36.57 -23.46 1.32
CA GLN A 70 -37.78 -24.06 1.83
C GLN A 70 -38.85 -24.04 0.73
N GLU A 71 -39.27 -25.23 0.27
CA GLU A 71 -40.39 -25.42 -0.66
C GLU A 71 -41.54 -26.09 0.11
N GLY A 72 -42.51 -25.28 0.52
CA GLY A 72 -43.59 -25.76 1.40
C GLY A 72 -43.04 -26.21 2.78
N ALA A 73 -43.28 -27.47 3.15
CA ALA A 73 -42.83 -28.06 4.41
C ALA A 73 -41.45 -28.75 4.31
N ARG A 74 -40.77 -28.71 3.15
CA ARG A 74 -39.49 -29.42 2.94
C ARG A 74 -38.36 -28.48 2.59
N MET A 75 -37.18 -28.78 3.13
CA MET A 75 -35.93 -28.13 2.72
C MET A 75 -35.39 -28.86 1.49
N VAL A 76 -35.26 -28.16 0.39
CA VAL A 76 -34.77 -28.71 -0.89
C VAL A 76 -33.43 -28.07 -1.21
N ARG A 77 -32.41 -28.90 -1.45
CA ARG A 77 -31.09 -28.47 -1.92
C ARG A 77 -31.09 -28.45 -3.45
N ARG A 78 -30.82 -27.30 -4.03
CA ARG A 78 -30.67 -27.10 -5.50
C ARG A 78 -29.31 -26.52 -5.79
N SER A 79 -28.71 -26.84 -6.92
CA SER A 79 -27.55 -26.15 -7.48
C SER A 79 -28.03 -24.94 -8.28
N LEU A 80 -27.45 -23.78 -8.00
CA LEU A 80 -27.70 -22.56 -8.76
C LEU A 80 -26.41 -22.09 -9.41
N GLU A 81 -26.49 -21.82 -10.72
CA GLU A 81 -25.38 -21.24 -11.47
C GLU A 81 -25.13 -19.79 -11.01
N HIS A 82 -23.92 -19.52 -10.68
CA HIS A 82 -23.40 -18.20 -10.32
C HIS A 82 -22.37 -17.76 -11.36
N PHE A 83 -22.21 -16.46 -11.48
CA PHE A 83 -21.35 -15.79 -12.43
C PHE A 83 -20.36 -14.93 -11.69
N ASN A 84 -19.08 -15.00 -12.06
CA ASN A 84 -18.01 -14.24 -11.42
C ASN A 84 -18.07 -12.75 -11.76
N LEU A 85 -17.16 -11.97 -11.16
CA LEU A 85 -17.09 -10.51 -11.34
C LEU A 85 -16.93 -10.11 -12.82
N ASP A 86 -16.17 -10.86 -13.62
CA ASP A 86 -15.97 -10.55 -15.05
C ASP A 86 -17.30 -10.62 -15.83
N ALA A 87 -18.10 -11.65 -15.59
CA ALA A 87 -19.42 -11.78 -16.19
C ALA A 87 -20.35 -10.65 -15.71
N VAL A 88 -20.32 -10.29 -14.42
CA VAL A 88 -21.11 -9.18 -13.87
C VAL A 88 -20.73 -7.84 -14.51
N LEU A 89 -19.44 -7.58 -14.68
CA LEU A 89 -18.92 -6.38 -15.34
C LEU A 89 -19.39 -6.32 -16.80
N SER A 90 -19.18 -7.38 -17.58
CA SER A 90 -19.57 -7.46 -19.00
C SER A 90 -21.06 -7.23 -19.20
N VAL A 91 -21.92 -7.83 -18.35
CA VAL A 91 -23.37 -7.59 -18.36
C VAL A 91 -23.68 -6.12 -18.02
N GLY A 92 -23.06 -5.56 -16.98
CA GLY A 92 -23.29 -4.18 -16.53
C GLY A 92 -22.96 -3.13 -17.59
N TYR A 93 -22.00 -3.41 -18.47
CA TYR A 93 -21.70 -2.54 -19.61
C TYR A 93 -22.72 -2.63 -20.75
N ARG A 94 -23.43 -3.75 -20.89
CA ARG A 94 -24.44 -3.99 -21.97
C ARG A 94 -25.84 -3.58 -21.56
N VAL A 95 -26.20 -3.68 -20.28
CA VAL A 95 -27.56 -3.36 -19.79
C VAL A 95 -27.87 -1.86 -19.90
N ARG A 96 -29.09 -1.54 -20.35
CA ARG A 96 -29.61 -0.17 -20.44
C ARG A 96 -30.61 0.12 -19.31
N SER A 97 -30.11 0.60 -18.20
CA SER A 97 -30.93 1.03 -17.06
C SER A 97 -30.25 2.19 -16.29
N ALA A 98 -30.99 2.84 -15.39
CA ALA A 98 -30.45 3.88 -14.51
C ALA A 98 -29.37 3.29 -13.58
N SER A 99 -29.65 2.14 -12.96
CA SER A 99 -28.72 1.42 -12.08
C SER A 99 -27.46 0.99 -12.82
N ALA A 100 -27.56 0.45 -14.04
CA ALA A 100 -26.40 0.12 -14.87
C ALA A 100 -25.59 1.37 -15.26
N THR A 101 -26.24 2.52 -15.42
CA THR A 101 -25.52 3.80 -15.66
C THR A 101 -24.74 4.26 -14.44
N GLN A 102 -25.29 4.12 -13.23
CA GLN A 102 -24.57 4.40 -11.98
C GLN A 102 -23.40 3.44 -11.79
N PHE A 103 -23.61 2.14 -12.04
CA PHE A 103 -22.57 1.13 -12.01
C PHE A 103 -21.41 1.46 -12.97
N ARG A 104 -21.68 1.82 -14.22
CA ARG A 104 -20.65 2.20 -15.20
C ARG A 104 -19.87 3.46 -14.78
N ARG A 105 -20.55 4.44 -14.17
CA ARG A 105 -19.87 5.63 -13.62
C ARG A 105 -18.93 5.25 -12.49
N TRP A 106 -19.39 4.42 -11.56
CA TRP A 106 -18.58 3.91 -10.46
C TRP A 106 -17.39 3.11 -10.99
N ALA A 107 -17.61 2.13 -11.88
CA ALA A 107 -16.54 1.32 -12.47
C ALA A 107 -15.51 2.17 -13.22
N SER A 108 -15.96 3.19 -13.97
CA SER A 108 -15.08 4.13 -14.66
C SER A 108 -14.27 4.98 -13.70
N GLU A 109 -14.83 5.38 -12.55
CA GLU A 109 -14.13 6.12 -11.52
C GLU A 109 -13.07 5.25 -10.81
N VAL A 110 -13.40 3.98 -10.53
CA VAL A 110 -12.45 3.00 -9.98
C VAL A 110 -11.30 2.78 -10.95
N LEU A 111 -11.61 2.54 -12.25
CA LEU A 111 -10.60 2.35 -13.28
C LEU A 111 -9.73 3.60 -13.49
N ARG A 112 -10.34 4.79 -13.47
CA ARG A 112 -9.61 6.07 -13.54
C ARG A 112 -8.65 6.21 -12.36
N ARG A 113 -9.11 5.92 -11.14
CA ARG A 113 -8.25 5.93 -9.95
C ARG A 113 -7.11 4.93 -10.07
N TYR A 114 -7.38 3.73 -10.56
CA TYR A 114 -6.36 2.72 -10.81
C TYR A 114 -5.31 3.19 -11.83
N ILE A 115 -5.76 3.68 -12.99
CA ILE A 115 -4.85 4.15 -14.07
C ILE A 115 -4.06 5.39 -13.64
N MET A 116 -4.71 6.35 -12.97
CA MET A 116 -4.07 7.62 -12.60
C MET A 116 -3.24 7.53 -11.32
N LYS A 117 -3.55 6.61 -10.40
CA LYS A 117 -2.92 6.50 -9.07
C LYS A 117 -2.23 5.15 -8.83
N GLY A 118 -2.24 4.25 -9.78
CA GLY A 118 -1.58 2.94 -9.68
C GLY A 118 -2.23 1.93 -8.74
N SER A 119 -3.30 2.30 -8.01
CA SER A 119 -4.05 1.35 -7.20
C SER A 119 -5.48 1.81 -6.91
N ALA A 120 -6.42 0.88 -6.91
CA ALA A 120 -7.78 1.08 -6.41
C ALA A 120 -7.90 0.45 -5.01
N THR A 121 -7.21 1.03 -4.03
CA THR A 121 -7.21 0.52 -2.66
C THR A 121 -8.58 0.69 -2.01
N ASN A 122 -9.04 -0.33 -1.30
CA ASN A 122 -10.30 -0.29 -0.57
C ASN A 122 -10.13 0.51 0.74
N GLU A 123 -10.13 1.84 0.64
CA GLU A 123 -9.97 2.77 1.77
C GLU A 123 -11.03 2.56 2.87
N ARG A 124 -12.21 2.05 2.49
CA ARG A 124 -13.29 1.77 3.44
C ARG A 124 -12.92 0.58 4.33
N ARG A 125 -12.39 -0.52 3.76
CA ARG A 125 -11.94 -1.69 4.55
C ARG A 125 -10.77 -1.36 5.47
N LEU A 126 -9.85 -0.50 5.05
CA LEU A 126 -8.76 -0.02 5.91
C LEU A 126 -9.29 0.82 7.08
N LYS A 127 -10.28 1.69 6.85
CA LYS A 127 -10.93 2.45 7.93
C LYS A 127 -11.75 1.55 8.85
N GLU A 128 -12.49 0.59 8.31
CA GLU A 128 -13.27 -0.39 9.08
C GLU A 128 -12.34 -1.27 9.94
N LEU A 129 -11.18 -1.67 9.41
CA LEU A 129 -10.16 -2.39 10.17
C LEU A 129 -9.61 -1.53 11.33
N GLY A 130 -9.39 -0.22 11.11
CA GLY A 130 -9.00 0.73 12.13
C GLY A 130 -10.03 0.83 13.27
N VAL A 131 -11.32 0.96 12.92
CA VAL A 131 -12.41 1.01 13.91
C VAL A 131 -12.52 -0.29 14.71
N LEU A 132 -12.41 -1.46 14.04
CA LEU A 132 -12.39 -2.75 14.72
C LEU A 132 -11.20 -2.88 15.69
N THR A 133 -10.03 -2.38 15.29
CA THR A 133 -8.83 -2.37 16.12
C THR A 133 -9.02 -1.52 17.38
N ASP A 134 -9.67 -0.37 17.25
CA ASP A 134 -9.96 0.52 18.38
C ASP A 134 -11.01 -0.09 19.33
N ILE A 135 -12.03 -0.77 18.80
CA ILE A 135 -13.01 -1.52 19.61
C ILE A 135 -12.34 -2.65 20.38
N LEU A 136 -11.45 -3.42 19.74
CA LEU A 136 -10.69 -4.48 20.38
C LEU A 136 -9.72 -3.94 21.44
N ALA A 137 -9.11 -2.78 21.22
CA ALA A 137 -8.19 -2.14 22.18
C ALA A 137 -8.89 -1.68 23.46
N THR A 138 -10.19 -1.36 23.41
CA THR A 138 -11.00 -0.99 24.57
C THR A 138 -11.61 -2.19 25.30
N SER A 139 -11.39 -3.40 24.80
CA SER A 139 -11.82 -4.65 25.44
C SER A 139 -11.08 -4.88 26.76
N HIS A 140 -11.80 -5.38 27.76
CA HIS A 140 -11.23 -5.79 29.05
C HIS A 140 -10.63 -7.21 29.01
N ASP A 141 -10.65 -7.88 27.87
CA ASP A 141 -10.03 -9.19 27.65
C ASP A 141 -8.58 -9.04 27.15
N GLU A 142 -7.62 -9.50 27.96
CA GLU A 142 -6.18 -9.39 27.65
C GLU A 142 -5.79 -10.07 26.33
N ASN A 143 -6.48 -11.13 25.92
CA ASN A 143 -6.21 -11.81 24.65
C ASN A 143 -6.69 -10.97 23.46
N LEU A 144 -7.79 -10.26 23.59
CA LEU A 144 -8.34 -9.38 22.55
C LEU A 144 -7.52 -8.09 22.44
N SER A 145 -7.02 -7.54 23.54
CA SER A 145 -6.14 -6.36 23.51
C SER A 145 -4.81 -6.67 22.82
N GLY A 146 -4.21 -7.84 23.07
CA GLY A 146 -3.00 -8.29 22.38
C GLY A 146 -3.19 -8.46 20.87
N LEU A 147 -4.36 -8.97 20.44
CA LEU A 147 -4.71 -9.07 19.01
C LEU A 147 -4.85 -7.70 18.37
N SER A 148 -5.42 -6.72 19.08
CA SER A 148 -5.57 -5.35 18.60
C SER A 148 -4.21 -4.69 18.31
N ASP A 149 -3.20 -4.92 19.15
CA ASP A 149 -1.85 -4.38 18.95
C ASP A 149 -1.17 -4.98 17.72
N VAL A 150 -1.38 -6.26 17.46
CA VAL A 150 -0.89 -6.91 16.24
C VAL A 150 -1.59 -6.32 15.02
N MET A 151 -2.92 -6.24 15.01
CA MET A 151 -3.69 -5.69 13.89
C MET A 151 -3.34 -4.22 13.62
N ARG A 152 -3.13 -3.41 14.66
CA ARG A 152 -2.73 -2.00 14.51
C ARG A 152 -1.37 -1.85 13.81
N ARG A 153 -0.41 -2.73 14.09
CA ARG A 153 0.88 -2.76 13.38
C ARG A 153 0.69 -3.08 11.90
N TYR A 154 -0.11 -4.10 11.57
CA TYR A 154 -0.41 -4.44 10.18
C TYR A 154 -1.12 -3.30 9.43
N THR A 155 -2.06 -2.60 10.08
CA THR A 155 -2.73 -1.45 9.46
C THR A 155 -1.75 -0.33 9.09
N GLN A 156 -0.77 -0.05 9.96
CA GLN A 156 0.27 0.95 9.69
C GLN A 156 1.19 0.55 8.52
N ASP A 157 1.50 -0.74 8.40
CA ASP A 157 2.30 -1.26 7.29
C ASP A 157 1.54 -1.16 5.97
N PHE A 158 0.24 -1.48 5.96
CA PHE A 158 -0.62 -1.32 4.79
C PHE A 158 -0.77 0.14 4.37
N ASP A 159 -0.91 1.07 5.31
CA ASP A 159 -0.96 2.51 5.03
C ASP A 159 0.35 3.00 4.38
N LEU A 160 1.49 2.51 4.84
CA LEU A 160 2.79 2.85 4.25
C LEU A 160 2.91 2.31 2.82
N LEU A 161 2.52 1.05 2.59
CA LEU A 161 2.51 0.43 1.27
C LEU A 161 1.58 1.18 0.31
N ASN A 162 0.38 1.53 0.79
CA ASN A 162 -0.57 2.30 0.01
C ASN A 162 -0.05 3.72 -0.35
N SER A 163 0.64 4.37 0.58
CA SER A 163 1.29 5.66 0.34
C SER A 163 2.40 5.54 -0.71
N TYR A 164 3.17 4.46 -0.68
CA TYR A 164 4.19 4.15 -1.68
C TYR A 164 3.58 3.97 -3.07
N ASP A 165 2.54 3.13 -3.19
CA ASP A 165 1.87 2.87 -4.47
C ASP A 165 1.23 4.11 -5.08
N ARG A 166 0.73 5.01 -4.24
CA ARG A 166 0.10 6.27 -4.67
C ARG A 166 1.10 7.41 -4.89
N GLY A 167 2.33 7.28 -4.43
CA GLY A 167 3.30 8.37 -4.39
C GLY A 167 2.84 9.54 -3.51
N THR A 168 1.97 9.28 -2.50
CA THR A 168 1.42 10.29 -1.60
C THR A 168 1.86 10.00 -0.17
N PHE A 169 2.74 10.84 0.36
CA PHE A 169 3.19 10.74 1.74
C PHE A 169 2.73 11.99 2.49
N ASP A 170 2.18 11.81 3.68
CA ASP A 170 1.80 12.93 4.53
C ASP A 170 3.03 13.75 4.90
N GLU A 171 2.92 15.07 4.79
CA GLU A 171 3.89 15.98 5.36
C GLU A 171 3.72 15.99 6.88
N THR A 172 4.26 14.98 7.53
CA THR A 172 4.28 14.91 8.99
C THR A 172 5.24 15.95 9.54
N ALA A 173 4.82 16.67 10.56
CA ALA A 173 5.67 17.61 11.28
C ALA A 173 6.89 16.86 11.83
N GLY A 174 8.07 17.12 11.26
CA GLY A 174 9.34 16.55 11.66
C GLY A 174 10.00 17.35 12.80
N THR A 175 11.12 16.85 13.27
CA THR A 175 11.94 17.50 14.30
C THR A 175 12.84 18.55 13.67
N THR A 176 12.92 19.75 14.22
CA THR A 176 13.88 20.75 13.76
C THR A 176 15.30 20.30 14.10
N PRO A 177 16.26 20.29 13.15
CA PRO A 177 17.63 19.90 13.43
C PRO A 177 18.30 20.83 14.43
N ALA A 178 18.85 20.24 15.48
CA ALA A 178 19.68 20.98 16.47
C ALA A 178 21.18 20.88 16.16
N TRP A 179 21.56 19.90 15.34
CA TRP A 179 22.94 19.62 14.97
C TRP A 179 23.06 19.25 13.49
N SER A 180 24.08 19.77 12.82
CA SER A 180 24.39 19.49 11.41
C SER A 180 25.61 18.58 11.28
N LEU A 181 25.53 17.64 10.31
CA LEU A 181 26.61 16.70 10.02
C LEU A 181 27.66 17.38 9.12
N ASN A 182 28.82 17.70 9.68
CA ASN A 182 29.93 18.21 8.90
C ASN A 182 30.85 17.08 8.39
N LEU A 183 31.74 17.42 7.46
CA LEU A 183 32.63 16.47 6.79
C LEU A 183 33.56 15.73 7.77
N SER A 184 34.09 16.41 8.83
CA SER A 184 34.92 15.76 9.81
C SER A 184 34.19 14.71 10.61
N ALA A 185 32.97 15.00 11.07
CA ALA A 185 32.13 14.07 11.80
C ALA A 185 31.66 12.91 10.92
N ALA A 186 31.39 13.18 9.64
CA ALA A 186 31.03 12.13 8.68
C ALA A 186 32.21 11.15 8.45
N ARG A 187 33.42 11.66 8.30
CA ARG A 187 34.64 10.84 8.17
C ARG A 187 34.90 10.00 9.41
N GLU A 188 34.70 10.55 10.59
CA GLU A 188 34.83 9.83 11.85
C GLU A 188 33.82 8.68 11.95
N ALA A 189 32.55 8.91 11.64
CA ALA A 189 31.54 7.89 11.65
C ALA A 189 31.86 6.75 10.64
N ILE A 190 32.34 7.08 9.45
CA ILE A 190 32.78 6.09 8.46
C ILE A 190 34.00 5.31 8.94
N ALA A 191 34.97 5.97 9.57
CA ALA A 191 36.19 5.34 10.10
C ALA A 191 35.89 4.33 11.22
N ILE A 192 34.89 4.59 12.06
CA ILE A 192 34.44 3.66 13.10
C ILE A 192 33.94 2.38 12.45
N VAL A 193 33.10 2.49 11.42
CA VAL A 193 32.59 1.30 10.70
C VAL A 193 33.70 0.59 9.93
N ARG A 194 34.61 1.34 9.29
CA ARG A 194 35.77 0.78 8.59
C ARG A 194 36.62 -0.09 9.49
N SER A 195 36.82 0.28 10.75
CA SER A 195 37.59 -0.52 11.71
C SER A 195 37.07 -1.92 11.95
N GLN A 196 35.79 -2.17 11.64
CA GLN A 196 35.16 -3.49 11.73
C GLN A 196 35.40 -4.36 10.46
N PHE A 197 35.95 -3.75 9.40
CA PHE A 197 36.25 -4.42 8.12
C PHE A 197 37.72 -4.21 7.72
N PRO A 198 38.69 -4.67 8.52
CA PRO A 198 40.11 -4.35 8.31
C PRO A 198 40.70 -4.89 7.03
N ASN A 199 40.09 -5.92 6.44
CA ASN A 199 40.56 -6.55 5.20
C ASN A 199 39.97 -5.89 3.93
N ASP A 200 39.11 -4.87 4.06
CA ASP A 200 38.50 -4.15 2.94
C ASP A 200 39.22 -2.80 2.76
N GLU A 201 40.29 -2.81 1.99
CA GLU A 201 41.16 -1.62 1.78
C GLU A 201 40.40 -0.43 1.15
N LEU A 202 39.40 -0.70 0.33
CA LEU A 202 38.63 0.32 -0.38
C LEU A 202 37.43 0.85 0.43
N PHE A 203 37.11 0.21 1.56
CA PHE A 203 35.99 0.63 2.38
C PHE A 203 36.17 2.07 2.88
N GLY A 204 35.20 2.93 2.62
CA GLY A 204 35.19 4.32 3.08
C GLY A 204 36.20 5.22 2.37
N ALA A 205 36.91 4.74 1.35
CA ALA A 205 37.77 5.59 0.54
C ALA A 205 36.92 6.54 -0.33
N GLU A 206 37.09 7.85 -0.12
CA GLU A 206 36.31 8.87 -0.82
C GLU A 206 36.64 8.93 -2.32
N ARG A 207 35.63 9.18 -3.13
CA ARG A 207 35.73 9.48 -4.56
C ARG A 207 35.72 10.99 -4.75
N GLY A 208 36.90 11.62 -4.84
CA GLY A 208 37.01 13.05 -5.00
C GLY A 208 36.32 13.82 -3.86
N ASP A 209 35.43 14.71 -4.19
CA ASP A 209 34.62 15.53 -3.29
C ASP A 209 33.21 14.95 -3.05
N GLY A 210 32.98 13.68 -3.42
CA GLY A 210 31.66 13.05 -3.39
C GLY A 210 30.99 13.11 -2.02
N LEU A 211 31.73 12.88 -0.93
CA LEU A 211 31.16 12.92 0.42
C LEU A 211 30.78 14.36 0.83
N SER A 212 31.62 15.34 0.55
CA SER A 212 31.27 16.75 0.80
C SER A 212 30.05 17.19 -0.03
N THR A 213 29.98 16.76 -1.29
CA THR A 213 28.82 17.03 -2.16
C THR A 213 27.52 16.48 -1.57
N VAL A 214 27.51 15.26 -1.04
CA VAL A 214 26.33 14.69 -0.36
C VAL A 214 25.92 15.53 0.84
N LEU A 215 26.88 15.97 1.66
CA LEU A 215 26.59 16.80 2.84
C LEU A 215 26.06 18.18 2.42
N ASP A 216 26.66 18.81 1.42
CA ASP A 216 26.22 20.10 0.90
C ASP A 216 24.80 20.02 0.32
N GLN A 217 24.46 18.90 -0.34
CA GLN A 217 23.09 18.65 -0.84
C GLN A 217 22.04 18.61 0.27
N ILE A 218 22.40 18.07 1.44
CA ILE A 218 21.47 17.97 2.58
C ILE A 218 21.24 19.32 3.24
N GLU A 219 22.25 20.20 3.22
CA GLU A 219 22.18 21.54 3.80
C GLU A 219 21.71 22.62 2.80
N GLN A 220 21.31 22.22 1.58
CA GLN A 220 20.82 23.15 0.59
C GLN A 220 19.61 23.95 1.05
N SER A 221 19.57 25.21 0.65
CA SER A 221 18.42 26.09 0.86
C SER A 221 18.00 26.74 -0.45
N SER A 222 16.70 27.05 -0.55
CA SER A 222 16.12 27.79 -1.67
C SER A 222 15.34 28.99 -1.11
N PHE A 223 15.61 30.19 -1.62
CA PHE A 223 15.00 31.43 -1.13
C PHE A 223 15.10 31.63 0.38
N GLY A 224 16.22 31.18 1.00
CA GLY A 224 16.45 31.29 2.44
C GLY A 224 15.76 30.26 3.31
N GLN A 225 15.06 29.29 2.72
CA GLN A 225 14.43 28.16 3.43
C GLN A 225 15.21 26.86 3.14
N PRO A 226 15.50 26.03 4.15
CA PRO A 226 16.09 24.72 3.93
C PRO A 226 15.24 23.86 3.02
N LEU A 227 15.86 23.18 2.03
CA LEU A 227 15.14 22.20 1.20
C LEU A 227 14.68 20.99 2.02
N TYR A 228 15.43 20.64 3.04
CA TYR A 228 15.16 19.54 3.95
C TYR A 228 15.06 20.08 5.38
N PRO A 229 13.85 20.52 5.79
CA PRO A 229 13.69 21.31 7.02
C PRO A 229 13.76 20.48 8.30
N THR A 230 13.56 19.14 8.23
CA THR A 230 13.48 18.28 9.41
C THR A 230 14.66 17.30 9.52
N VAL A 231 14.87 16.76 10.71
CA VAL A 231 15.85 15.70 10.98
C VAL A 231 15.57 14.49 10.11
N GLU A 232 14.31 14.13 10.01
CA GLU A 232 13.83 12.97 9.26
C GLU A 232 14.03 13.16 7.74
N ASP A 233 13.77 14.37 7.23
CA ASP A 233 14.03 14.70 5.82
C ASP A 233 15.51 14.60 5.49
N ARG A 234 16.38 15.19 6.33
CA ARG A 234 17.82 15.16 6.13
C ARG A 234 18.39 13.75 6.24
N ALA A 235 17.94 12.96 7.22
CA ALA A 235 18.36 11.56 7.37
C ALA A 235 17.93 10.69 6.18
N ALA A 236 16.70 10.85 5.68
CA ALA A 236 16.20 10.15 4.50
C ALA A 236 17.03 10.47 3.24
N HIS A 237 17.32 11.75 3.02
CA HIS A 237 18.14 12.18 1.88
C HIS A 237 19.63 11.80 2.06
N LEU A 238 20.14 11.77 3.28
CA LEU A 238 21.49 11.29 3.57
C LEU A 238 21.67 9.83 3.15
N ILE A 239 20.69 8.97 3.51
CA ILE A 239 20.67 7.58 3.04
C ILE A 239 20.61 7.54 1.52
N TYR A 240 19.63 8.23 0.92
CA TYR A 240 19.39 8.20 -0.51
C TYR A 240 20.63 8.64 -1.31
N PHE A 241 21.19 9.82 -1.01
CA PHE A 241 22.34 10.35 -1.75
C PHE A 241 23.61 9.53 -1.52
N THR A 242 23.88 9.06 -0.31
CA THR A 242 25.05 8.20 -0.06
C THR A 242 24.96 6.89 -0.85
N VAL A 243 23.76 6.31 -0.95
CA VAL A 243 23.56 5.06 -1.68
C VAL A 243 23.59 5.28 -3.20
N LYS A 244 22.96 6.34 -3.71
CA LYS A 244 22.81 6.56 -5.16
C LYS A 244 23.97 7.28 -5.83
N ASN A 245 24.59 8.24 -5.16
CA ASN A 245 25.71 9.02 -5.74
C ASN A 245 27.05 8.31 -5.59
N HIS A 246 27.13 7.22 -4.80
CA HIS A 246 28.35 6.46 -4.58
C HIS A 246 29.58 7.31 -4.24
N PRO A 247 29.51 8.13 -3.16
CA PRO A 247 30.61 9.05 -2.77
C PRO A 247 31.90 8.30 -2.34
N LEU A 248 31.79 7.01 -2.09
CA LEU A 248 32.89 6.16 -1.64
C LEU A 248 33.20 5.09 -2.68
N SER A 249 34.45 4.61 -2.71
CA SER A 249 34.89 3.54 -3.61
C SER A 249 34.24 2.21 -3.27
N ASP A 250 34.11 1.91 -1.97
CA ASP A 250 33.29 0.80 -1.46
C ASP A 250 32.67 1.16 -0.11
N GLY A 251 31.69 0.36 0.34
CA GLY A 251 31.01 0.52 1.62
C GLY A 251 29.91 1.57 1.65
N ASN A 252 29.42 2.08 0.49
CA ASN A 252 28.39 3.13 0.45
C ASN A 252 27.13 2.79 1.24
N LYS A 253 26.63 1.55 1.18
CA LYS A 253 25.43 1.12 1.92
C LYS A 253 25.66 1.11 3.44
N ARG A 254 26.80 0.54 3.87
CA ARG A 254 27.18 0.48 5.30
C ARG A 254 27.44 1.88 5.87
N SER A 255 28.09 2.74 5.08
CA SER A 255 28.32 4.14 5.44
C SER A 255 27.01 4.95 5.48
N ALA A 256 26.06 4.72 4.60
CA ALA A 256 24.75 5.37 4.64
C ALA A 256 24.02 5.08 5.96
N VAL A 257 24.01 3.80 6.39
CA VAL A 257 23.43 3.41 7.69
C VAL A 257 24.17 4.10 8.85
N ALA A 258 25.50 4.10 8.85
CA ALA A 258 26.30 4.70 9.90
C ALA A 258 26.08 6.22 10.00
N LEU A 259 26.12 6.92 8.87
CA LEU A 259 25.90 8.36 8.80
C LEU A 259 24.51 8.75 9.26
N ALA A 260 23.48 8.04 8.80
CA ALA A 260 22.12 8.29 9.22
C ALA A 260 21.88 8.01 10.70
N SER A 261 22.38 6.88 11.22
CA SER A 261 22.30 6.54 12.65
C SER A 261 22.98 7.59 13.51
N TYR A 262 24.17 8.01 13.11
CA TYR A 262 24.93 9.03 13.84
C TYR A 262 24.20 10.39 13.82
N TYR A 263 23.70 10.80 12.65
CA TYR A 263 22.95 12.05 12.50
C TYR A 263 21.67 12.05 13.35
N LEU A 264 20.90 10.97 13.30
CA LEU A 264 19.68 10.80 14.10
C LEU A 264 19.96 10.87 15.60
N ALA A 265 20.96 10.11 16.07
CA ALA A 265 21.35 10.10 17.48
C ALA A 265 21.80 11.48 17.97
N LYS A 266 22.59 12.23 17.18
CA LYS A 266 23.02 13.60 17.51
C LYS A 266 21.89 14.62 17.58
N ASN A 267 20.79 14.35 16.89
CA ASN A 267 19.57 15.16 16.93
C ASN A 267 18.51 14.62 17.91
N GLY A 268 18.86 13.65 18.76
CA GLY A 268 17.98 13.15 19.84
C GLY A 268 16.87 12.22 19.36
N ALA A 269 16.94 11.72 18.13
CA ALA A 269 15.97 10.75 17.64
C ALA A 269 16.12 9.38 18.33
N ALA A 270 15.02 8.71 18.59
CA ALA A 270 15.01 7.36 19.12
C ALA A 270 15.68 6.36 18.14
N PRO A 271 16.39 5.34 18.65
CA PRO A 271 16.97 4.30 17.80
C PRO A 271 15.86 3.53 17.08
N LEU A 272 16.05 3.28 15.78
CA LEU A 272 15.15 2.43 15.00
C LEU A 272 15.28 0.97 15.43
N PRO A 273 14.23 0.14 15.23
CA PRO A 273 14.33 -1.30 15.42
C PRO A 273 15.50 -1.89 14.64
N GLU A 274 16.06 -3.00 15.18
CA GLU A 274 17.18 -3.70 14.54
C GLU A 274 16.87 -4.02 13.06
N ASN A 275 17.88 -3.87 12.22
CA ASN A 275 17.82 -4.12 10.79
C ASN A 275 16.92 -3.19 9.95
N THR A 276 16.15 -2.29 10.54
CA THR A 276 15.26 -1.39 9.79
C THR A 276 16.04 -0.51 8.81
N LEU A 277 17.08 0.19 9.29
CA LEU A 277 17.92 1.02 8.40
C LEU A 277 18.65 0.20 7.34
N ALA A 278 19.07 -1.02 7.65
CA ALA A 278 19.70 -1.91 6.68
C ALA A 278 18.70 -2.30 5.57
N ALA A 279 17.48 -2.69 5.93
CA ALA A 279 16.42 -3.03 4.98
C ALA A 279 16.07 -1.85 4.07
N LEU A 280 15.84 -0.66 4.65
CA LEU A 280 15.55 0.57 3.91
C LEU A 280 16.68 0.96 2.96
N THR A 281 17.93 0.79 3.39
CA THR A 281 19.11 1.05 2.57
C THR A 281 19.21 0.08 1.38
N LEU A 282 18.87 -1.20 1.58
CA LEU A 282 18.84 -2.19 0.51
C LEU A 282 17.73 -1.89 -0.51
N VAL A 283 16.53 -1.53 -0.04
CA VAL A 283 15.44 -1.09 -0.92
C VAL A 283 15.84 0.16 -1.70
N THR A 284 16.46 1.15 -1.02
CA THR A 284 17.00 2.33 -1.69
C THR A 284 18.00 1.95 -2.78
N ALA A 285 18.91 1.03 -2.51
CA ALA A 285 19.90 0.60 -3.50
C ALA A 285 19.26 -0.09 -4.73
N ALA A 286 18.21 -0.86 -4.52
CA ALA A 286 17.49 -1.59 -5.58
C ALA A 286 16.55 -0.70 -6.41
N SER A 287 16.13 0.48 -5.90
CA SER A 287 15.17 1.36 -6.59
C SER A 287 15.75 1.99 -7.86
N GLY A 288 14.88 2.40 -8.80
CA GLY A 288 15.22 3.20 -9.96
C GLY A 288 15.29 4.73 -9.65
N PRO A 289 15.90 5.53 -10.52
CA PRO A 289 15.96 6.99 -10.34
C PRO A 289 14.58 7.64 -10.30
N GLU A 290 13.61 7.11 -11.03
CA GLU A 290 12.21 7.56 -11.11
C GLU A 290 11.44 7.33 -9.81
N GLN A 291 11.93 6.47 -8.93
CA GLN A 291 11.32 6.12 -7.64
C GLN A 291 11.85 6.98 -6.48
N LYS A 292 12.65 8.02 -6.76
CA LYS A 292 13.31 8.83 -5.72
C LYS A 292 12.30 9.32 -4.68
N ASP A 293 11.24 9.97 -5.12
CA ASP A 293 10.27 10.62 -4.22
C ASP A 293 9.51 9.60 -3.36
N GLN A 294 9.15 8.43 -3.95
CA GLN A 294 8.54 7.33 -3.20
C GLN A 294 9.49 6.77 -2.15
N ILE A 295 10.74 6.48 -2.51
CA ILE A 295 11.73 5.92 -1.59
C ILE A 295 12.06 6.89 -0.45
N VAL A 296 12.28 8.15 -0.76
CA VAL A 296 12.52 9.19 0.26
C VAL A 296 11.28 9.36 1.15
N GLY A 297 10.08 9.31 0.57
CA GLY A 297 8.80 9.35 1.31
C GLY A 297 8.67 8.19 2.31
N VAL A 298 9.00 6.96 1.91
CA VAL A 298 9.04 5.79 2.80
C VAL A 298 10.05 5.97 3.91
N LEU A 299 11.30 6.34 3.56
CA LEU A 299 12.36 6.60 4.54
C LEU A 299 11.90 7.61 5.59
N ARG A 300 11.40 8.77 5.15
CA ARG A 300 10.90 9.84 6.03
C ARG A 300 9.78 9.35 6.94
N THR A 301 8.79 8.64 6.37
CA THR A 301 7.64 8.15 7.15
C THR A 301 8.07 7.18 8.25
N VAL A 302 8.96 6.23 7.95
CA VAL A 302 9.48 5.28 8.94
C VAL A 302 10.28 6.01 10.02
N LEU A 303 11.12 6.97 9.65
CA LEU A 303 11.90 7.76 10.59
C LEU A 303 11.02 8.62 11.50
N THR A 304 9.92 9.19 11.00
CA THR A 304 8.99 10.01 11.76
C THR A 304 8.14 9.20 12.74
N LYS A 305 7.69 8.02 12.33
CA LYS A 305 6.83 7.14 13.17
C LYS A 305 7.58 6.48 14.33
N ASN A 306 8.89 6.57 14.37
CA ASN A 306 9.75 5.99 15.41
C ASN A 306 10.03 6.97 16.59
N LYS A 307 9.08 7.86 16.86
CA LYS A 307 9.17 8.81 18.00
C LYS A 307 8.65 8.21 19.29
#